data_6408b8be42a92e147fc85603c2610aab
#
_entry.id   6408b8be42a92e147fc85603c2610aab
#
_cell.length_a   1.000
_cell.length_b   1.000
_cell.length_c   1.000
_cell.angle_alpha   90.00
_cell.angle_beta   90.00
_cell.angle_gamma   90.00
#
_symmetry.space_group_name_H-M   'P 1'
#
loop_
_entity.id
_entity.type
_entity.pdbx_description
1 polymer ?
#
loop_
_entity_poly.entity_id
_entity_poly.type
_entity_poly.pdbx_seq_one_letter_code
_entity_poly.pdbx_strand_id
1 'polypeptide(L)'
;MNFKTIAKLATISLAITLAGCASKSSDKGVSSVTGWKYNDKEGTEFLVKNNFKTKVPPGMVAIEGGSFTVGERGEFITATRDNTRRRITVSSFYMDQYEIRNIDWREYTNWMQRVFGKTAPKLVAKAQPNGKIWREELAYNEPYLENYFTHPSFDQYPIVGVTWEQAMDYCAWRTDRVNEKALIDAGIIEAPDFGSLAKKEDFDSIATNFVFNTQKYLLQSSYKPAEGRRPKEDASGQVRKVDMSDGILFSDFRLPTEAEWEFAAYATRSEKDGLVKESKMYPWSGAQVRVPAKKALGQMQANFVRGRGDMMGTSGSLNDKATITAEVNKYTPNNFGLYNMAGNVNEWVLDVYRPTSFEELSEYNSFRGNVYLTPVVESTDEIGNKVYKIDSLGRVQTKVEKNDDVRNFKDGDATSQYNFSLALVDPKGLENLKNNQKIDPTDVLCAKITDKTRVYKGGSWKDRVYWLSPSTRRFLDQDKSANDIGFRCAMSMIGSVDDQTTKK
;
A
#
# COMPACT_ATOMS: atom_id res chain seq x y z
N MET A 1 14.83 -70.56 -25.75
CA MET A 1 14.95 -69.59 -24.61
C MET A 1 13.66 -69.69 -23.79
N ASN A 2 13.78 -70.13 -22.54
CA ASN A 2 12.63 -70.46 -21.69
C ASN A 2 11.83 -69.20 -21.23
N PHE A 3 10.52 -69.25 -21.29
CA PHE A 3 9.62 -68.20 -20.88
C PHE A 3 9.92 -67.63 -19.49
N LYS A 4 10.48 -68.42 -18.59
CA LYS A 4 10.93 -67.97 -17.24
C LYS A 4 12.15 -67.07 -17.26
N THR A 5 12.98 -67.11 -18.30
CA THR A 5 14.16 -66.25 -18.45
C THR A 5 13.81 -64.90 -19.02
N ILE A 6 12.78 -64.84 -19.87
CA ILE A 6 12.22 -63.55 -20.40
C ILE A 6 11.49 -62.82 -19.33
N ALA A 7 10.73 -63.49 -18.46
CA ALA A 7 10.02 -62.85 -17.32
C ALA A 7 11.00 -62.27 -16.27
N LYS A 8 12.15 -62.92 -16.03
CA LYS A 8 13.18 -62.37 -15.12
C LYS A 8 13.93 -61.19 -15.69
N LEU A 9 14.17 -61.16 -17.00
CA LEU A 9 14.79 -59.99 -17.67
C LEU A 9 13.84 -58.80 -17.73
N ALA A 10 12.54 -59.03 -17.94
CA ALA A 10 11.52 -57.97 -17.93
C ALA A 10 11.33 -57.37 -16.52
N THR A 11 11.38 -58.18 -15.46
CA THR A 11 11.30 -57.66 -14.07
C THR A 11 12.56 -56.92 -13.64
N ILE A 12 13.75 -57.27 -14.12
CA ILE A 12 14.97 -56.53 -13.83
C ILE A 12 15.01 -55.19 -14.60
N SER A 13 14.55 -55.14 -15.84
CA SER A 13 14.44 -53.89 -16.60
C SER A 13 13.38 -52.94 -15.99
N LEU A 14 12.27 -53.47 -15.48
CA LEU A 14 11.23 -52.64 -14.82
C LEU A 14 11.68 -52.13 -13.45
N ALA A 15 12.51 -52.87 -12.73
CA ALA A 15 13.09 -52.45 -11.46
C ALA A 15 14.15 -51.31 -11.63
N ILE A 16 14.88 -51.31 -12.74
CA ILE A 16 15.88 -50.28 -13.03
C ILE A 16 15.21 -48.97 -13.50
N THR A 17 14.08 -49.05 -14.19
CA THR A 17 13.31 -47.84 -14.59
C THR A 17 12.53 -47.22 -13.43
N LEU A 18 12.17 -47.94 -12.37
CA LEU A 18 11.54 -47.44 -11.19
C LEU A 18 12.52 -46.85 -10.15
N ALA A 19 13.82 -47.17 -10.26
CA ALA A 19 14.84 -46.58 -9.38
C ALA A 19 15.29 -45.17 -9.84
N GLY A 20 14.88 -44.70 -11.03
CA GLY A 20 15.26 -43.42 -11.60
C GLY A 20 14.38 -42.22 -11.18
N CYS A 21 13.25 -42.44 -10.48
CA CYS A 21 12.33 -41.40 -10.06
C CYS A 21 12.13 -41.34 -8.54
N ALA A 22 13.02 -41.87 -7.74
CA ALA A 22 13.11 -41.43 -6.36
C ALA A 22 13.73 -40.04 -6.40
N SER A 23 12.89 -39.00 -6.45
CA SER A 23 13.28 -37.65 -6.09
C SER A 23 13.91 -37.77 -4.71
N LYS A 24 15.26 -37.77 -4.64
CA LYS A 24 15.95 -37.52 -3.38
C LYS A 24 15.28 -36.25 -2.81
N SER A 25 14.61 -36.38 -1.69
CA SER A 25 14.28 -35.23 -0.88
C SER A 25 15.58 -34.43 -0.78
N SER A 26 15.62 -33.24 -1.37
CA SER A 26 16.80 -32.39 -1.33
C SER A 26 17.14 -32.26 0.15
N ASP A 27 18.32 -32.79 0.51
CA ASP A 27 18.82 -32.66 1.88
C ASP A 27 18.90 -31.16 2.11
N LYS A 28 17.98 -30.60 2.92
CA LYS A 28 17.77 -29.14 3.09
C LYS A 28 19.04 -28.42 3.58
N GLY A 29 20.11 -29.13 3.77
CA GLY A 29 21.39 -28.62 4.23
C GLY A 29 22.53 -28.69 3.19
N VAL A 30 22.27 -29.11 1.95
CA VAL A 30 23.31 -29.29 0.92
C VAL A 30 22.89 -28.63 -0.38
N SER A 31 23.82 -27.96 -1.05
CA SER A 31 23.58 -27.34 -2.36
C SER A 31 23.29 -28.40 -3.42
N SER A 32 22.16 -28.32 -4.09
CA SER A 32 21.81 -29.19 -5.21
C SER A 32 22.65 -28.94 -6.47
N VAL A 33 23.36 -27.81 -6.51
CA VAL A 33 24.19 -27.41 -7.66
C VAL A 33 25.66 -27.78 -7.47
N THR A 34 26.20 -27.52 -6.27
CA THR A 34 27.65 -27.73 -6.01
C THR A 34 27.95 -28.91 -5.09
N GLY A 35 26.93 -29.43 -4.36
CA GLY A 35 27.11 -30.51 -3.39
C GLY A 35 27.75 -30.08 -2.06
N TRP A 36 28.06 -28.79 -1.90
CA TRP A 36 28.59 -28.25 -0.64
C TRP A 36 27.50 -28.10 0.42
N LYS A 37 27.86 -28.27 1.68
CA LYS A 37 26.96 -28.07 2.81
C LYS A 37 26.72 -26.58 3.03
N TYR A 38 25.44 -26.20 3.25
CA TYR A 38 25.07 -24.88 3.75
C TYR A 38 25.33 -24.77 5.26
N ASN A 39 25.53 -23.55 5.72
CA ASN A 39 25.77 -23.23 7.16
C ASN A 39 27.02 -23.93 7.75
N ASP A 40 28.00 -24.24 6.90
CA ASP A 40 29.27 -24.80 7.32
C ASP A 40 30.32 -23.68 7.40
N LYS A 41 30.75 -23.37 8.63
CA LYS A 41 31.71 -22.30 8.87
C LYS A 41 33.14 -22.65 8.38
N GLU A 42 33.47 -23.93 8.24
CA GLU A 42 34.77 -24.37 7.79
C GLU A 42 34.79 -24.64 6.27
N GLY A 43 33.66 -24.65 5.63
CA GLY A 43 33.48 -24.96 4.20
C GLY A 43 33.20 -23.72 3.34
N THR A 44 31.95 -23.55 2.93
CA THR A 44 31.57 -22.46 2.02
C THR A 44 31.29 -21.13 2.67
N GLU A 45 31.19 -21.08 3.99
CA GLU A 45 30.72 -19.90 4.75
C GLU A 45 29.33 -19.35 4.29
N PHE A 46 28.62 -20.11 3.45
CA PHE A 46 27.35 -19.69 2.88
C PHE A 46 26.20 -20.02 3.83
N LEU A 47 25.63 -18.97 4.43
CA LEU A 47 24.55 -19.09 5.39
C LEU A 47 23.19 -19.10 4.69
N VAL A 48 22.40 -20.13 4.94
CA VAL A 48 21.02 -20.27 4.44
C VAL A 48 20.07 -20.39 5.63
N LYS A 49 19.00 -19.61 5.64
CA LYS A 49 17.92 -19.78 6.60
C LYS A 49 16.99 -20.91 6.19
N ASN A 50 17.14 -22.05 6.85
CA ASN A 50 16.21 -23.15 6.72
C ASN A 50 14.87 -22.81 7.41
N ASN A 51 13.75 -23.14 6.77
CA ASN A 51 12.39 -22.94 7.30
C ASN A 51 12.04 -21.45 7.59
N PHE A 52 12.53 -20.53 6.77
CA PHE A 52 12.11 -19.14 6.87
C PHE A 52 10.61 -19.00 6.58
N LYS A 53 9.89 -18.34 7.47
CA LYS A 53 8.47 -18.00 7.33
C LYS A 53 8.33 -16.50 7.32
N THR A 54 7.69 -16.00 6.26
CA THR A 54 7.37 -14.57 6.16
C THR A 54 6.33 -14.21 7.21
N LYS A 55 6.59 -13.16 7.99
CA LYS A 55 5.64 -12.63 8.96
C LYS A 55 4.64 -11.72 8.25
N VAL A 56 3.37 -11.85 8.59
CA VAL A 56 2.35 -10.89 8.16
C VAL A 56 2.50 -9.61 8.98
N PRO A 57 2.55 -8.43 8.34
CA PRO A 57 2.62 -7.16 9.05
C PRO A 57 1.39 -6.92 9.94
N PRO A 58 1.52 -6.19 11.04
CA PRO A 58 0.39 -5.91 11.93
C PRO A 58 -0.78 -5.24 11.20
N GLY A 59 -2.01 -5.76 11.40
CA GLY A 59 -3.24 -5.20 10.84
C GLY A 59 -3.49 -5.47 9.37
N MET A 60 -2.59 -6.20 8.70
CA MET A 60 -2.69 -6.48 7.27
C MET A 60 -3.16 -7.90 6.96
N VAL A 61 -3.69 -8.06 5.76
CA VAL A 61 -4.05 -9.35 5.15
C VAL A 61 -3.12 -9.59 3.96
N ALA A 62 -2.67 -10.83 3.82
CA ALA A 62 -1.88 -11.26 2.68
C ALA A 62 -2.81 -11.51 1.48
N ILE A 63 -2.47 -10.92 0.35
CA ILE A 63 -3.21 -11.06 -0.91
C ILE A 63 -2.24 -11.67 -1.92
N GLU A 64 -2.59 -12.87 -2.37
CA GLU A 64 -1.85 -13.52 -3.44
C GLU A 64 -2.13 -12.79 -4.76
N GLY A 65 -1.07 -12.43 -5.47
CA GLY A 65 -1.16 -11.74 -6.74
C GLY A 65 -1.77 -12.60 -7.85
N GLY A 66 -2.05 -11.96 -8.96
CA GLY A 66 -2.62 -12.65 -10.11
C GLY A 66 -3.00 -11.70 -11.23
N SER A 67 -3.45 -12.26 -12.34
CA SER A 67 -3.95 -11.51 -13.49
C SER A 67 -5.46 -11.30 -13.38
N PHE A 68 -5.90 -10.08 -13.66
CA PHE A 68 -7.32 -9.76 -13.72
C PHE A 68 -7.59 -8.68 -14.78
N THR A 69 -8.87 -8.46 -15.06
CA THR A 69 -9.28 -7.37 -15.96
C THR A 69 -9.61 -6.15 -15.10
N VAL A 70 -8.78 -5.11 -15.18
CA VAL A 70 -9.03 -3.79 -14.63
C VAL A 70 -9.93 -3.01 -15.57
N GLY A 71 -10.64 -2.02 -15.04
CA GLY A 71 -11.41 -1.08 -15.82
C GLY A 71 -12.91 -1.29 -15.74
N GLU A 72 -13.63 -0.38 -16.35
CA GLU A 72 -15.08 -0.25 -16.21
C GLU A 72 -15.82 -1.50 -16.67
N ARG A 73 -16.62 -2.09 -15.77
CA ARG A 73 -17.37 -3.34 -16.00
C ARG A 73 -18.88 -3.13 -16.15
N GLY A 74 -19.36 -1.95 -15.76
CA GLY A 74 -20.78 -1.63 -15.80
C GLY A 74 -21.20 -0.97 -17.11
N GLU A 75 -22.40 -1.27 -17.58
CA GLU A 75 -23.04 -0.58 -18.72
C GLU A 75 -23.80 0.67 -18.22
N PHE A 76 -23.13 1.54 -17.51
CA PHE A 76 -23.71 2.79 -17.07
C PHE A 76 -23.68 3.81 -18.23
N ILE A 77 -24.84 4.35 -18.57
CA ILE A 77 -24.98 5.36 -19.64
C ILE A 77 -24.16 6.63 -19.30
N THR A 78 -24.03 6.94 -18.01
CA THR A 78 -23.32 8.12 -17.50
C THR A 78 -21.87 7.83 -17.13
N ALA A 79 -21.31 6.70 -17.57
CA ALA A 79 -19.93 6.33 -17.29
C ALA A 79 -18.94 7.36 -17.83
N THR A 80 -17.92 7.67 -17.06
CA THR A 80 -16.87 8.64 -17.43
C THR A 80 -15.97 8.11 -18.54
N ARG A 81 -15.94 6.79 -18.74
CA ARG A 81 -15.13 6.07 -19.73
C ARG A 81 -13.63 6.41 -19.66
N ASP A 82 -13.17 6.81 -18.50
CA ASP A 82 -11.78 7.17 -18.22
C ASP A 82 -10.94 5.99 -17.73
N ASN A 83 -11.55 4.80 -17.60
CA ASN A 83 -10.91 3.56 -17.17
C ASN A 83 -11.17 2.42 -18.17
N THR A 84 -10.37 2.39 -19.22
CA THR A 84 -10.48 1.41 -20.31
C THR A 84 -10.19 0.00 -19.80
N ARG A 85 -11.00 -0.98 -20.19
CA ARG A 85 -10.78 -2.40 -19.87
C ARG A 85 -9.46 -2.89 -20.41
N ARG A 86 -8.63 -3.45 -19.54
CA ARG A 86 -7.37 -4.10 -19.92
C ARG A 86 -7.03 -5.21 -18.94
N ARG A 87 -6.31 -6.20 -19.40
CA ARG A 87 -5.77 -7.25 -18.54
C ARG A 87 -4.45 -6.77 -17.94
N ILE A 88 -4.30 -6.95 -16.64
CA ILE A 88 -3.08 -6.62 -15.91
C ILE A 88 -2.74 -7.72 -14.91
N THR A 89 -1.46 -7.80 -14.54
CA THR A 89 -0.95 -8.71 -13.53
C THR A 89 -0.49 -7.91 -12.33
N VAL A 90 -0.96 -8.29 -11.15
CA VAL A 90 -0.60 -7.69 -9.87
C VAL A 90 0.27 -8.68 -9.10
N SER A 91 1.39 -8.23 -8.57
CA SER A 91 2.24 -9.03 -7.68
C SER A 91 1.57 -9.25 -6.33
N SER A 92 1.99 -10.27 -5.58
CA SER A 92 1.50 -10.49 -4.21
C SER A 92 1.87 -9.35 -3.29
N PHE A 93 0.96 -8.97 -2.40
CA PHE A 93 1.11 -7.83 -1.50
C PHE A 93 0.31 -8.02 -0.21
N TYR A 94 0.58 -7.17 0.77
CA TYR A 94 -0.25 -7.04 1.97
C TYR A 94 -1.08 -5.78 1.87
N MET A 95 -2.30 -5.80 2.43
CA MET A 95 -3.18 -4.64 2.51
C MET A 95 -3.86 -4.60 3.88
N ASP A 96 -4.06 -3.40 4.43
CA ASP A 96 -4.79 -3.23 5.66
C ASP A 96 -6.21 -3.80 5.55
N GLN A 97 -6.60 -4.54 6.58
CA GLN A 97 -7.94 -5.13 6.66
C GLN A 97 -9.04 -4.06 6.68
N TYR A 98 -8.76 -2.94 7.31
CA TYR A 98 -9.63 -1.79 7.49
C TYR A 98 -9.03 -0.52 6.90
N GLU A 99 -9.86 0.49 6.68
CA GLU A 99 -9.43 1.88 6.53
C GLU A 99 -8.65 2.31 7.78
N ILE A 100 -7.68 3.20 7.67
CA ILE A 100 -6.99 3.78 8.83
C ILE A 100 -8.01 4.51 9.70
N ARG A 101 -8.02 4.19 11.00
CA ARG A 101 -9.00 4.70 11.96
C ARG A 101 -8.51 5.98 12.63
N ASN A 102 -9.43 6.72 13.22
CA ASN A 102 -9.08 7.89 14.03
C ASN A 102 -8.12 7.54 15.18
N ILE A 103 -8.27 6.38 15.83
CA ILE A 103 -7.35 5.94 16.88
C ILE A 103 -5.93 5.73 16.35
N ASP A 104 -5.79 5.13 15.15
CA ASP A 104 -4.48 4.88 14.52
C ASP A 104 -3.80 6.21 14.14
N TRP A 105 -4.58 7.17 13.64
CA TRP A 105 -4.08 8.50 13.33
C TRP A 105 -3.69 9.29 14.58
N ARG A 106 -4.44 9.15 15.67
CA ARG A 106 -4.09 9.79 16.96
C ARG A 106 -2.82 9.21 17.54
N GLU A 107 -2.54 7.92 17.36
CA GLU A 107 -1.25 7.33 17.72
C GLU A 107 -0.10 8.04 17.00
N TYR A 108 -0.23 8.24 15.69
CA TYR A 108 0.74 8.99 14.89
C TYR A 108 0.92 10.43 15.37
N THR A 109 -0.16 11.18 15.51
CA THR A 109 -0.08 12.59 15.93
C THR A 109 0.40 12.75 17.36
N ASN A 110 0.08 11.82 18.26
CA ASN A 110 0.61 11.77 19.62
C ASN A 110 2.13 11.54 19.61
N TRP A 111 2.59 10.60 18.81
CA TRP A 111 4.02 10.38 18.64
C TRP A 111 4.73 11.62 18.10
N MET A 112 4.17 12.27 17.07
CA MET A 112 4.69 13.52 16.51
C MET A 112 4.74 14.63 17.58
N GLN A 113 3.67 14.80 18.36
CA GLN A 113 3.62 15.78 19.45
C GLN A 113 4.66 15.50 20.53
N ARG A 114 4.83 14.23 20.88
CA ARG A 114 5.76 13.80 21.92
C ARG A 114 7.22 14.00 21.52
N VAL A 115 7.56 13.71 20.25
CA VAL A 115 8.93 13.79 19.75
C VAL A 115 9.27 15.22 19.30
N PHE A 116 8.39 15.86 18.56
CA PHE A 116 8.67 17.14 17.88
C PHE A 116 7.89 18.34 18.45
N GLY A 117 7.01 18.14 19.41
CA GLY A 117 6.13 19.21 19.92
C GLY A 117 6.83 20.45 20.42
N LYS A 118 8.00 20.29 21.06
CA LYS A 118 8.82 21.41 21.56
C LYS A 118 9.69 22.02 20.48
N THR A 119 10.28 21.19 19.65
CA THR A 119 11.38 21.57 18.74
C THR A 119 10.90 21.93 17.34
N ALA A 120 9.82 21.32 16.87
CA ALA A 120 9.28 21.54 15.53
C ALA A 120 7.73 21.57 15.49
N PRO A 121 7.07 22.53 16.18
CA PRO A 121 5.61 22.56 16.26
C PRO A 121 4.92 22.67 14.90
N LYS A 122 5.58 23.25 13.88
CA LYS A 122 5.07 23.31 12.51
C LYS A 122 4.89 21.93 11.88
N LEU A 123 5.78 20.97 12.18
CA LEU A 123 5.65 19.60 11.70
C LEU A 123 4.46 18.90 12.34
N VAL A 124 4.28 19.11 13.64
CA VAL A 124 3.12 18.58 14.37
C VAL A 124 1.82 19.16 13.84
N ALA A 125 1.79 20.46 13.55
CA ALA A 125 0.63 21.11 12.95
C ALA A 125 0.32 20.57 11.54
N LYS A 126 1.36 20.27 10.72
CA LYS A 126 1.20 19.66 9.41
C LYS A 126 0.60 18.24 9.48
N ALA A 127 0.83 17.50 10.56
CA ALA A 127 0.30 16.16 10.76
C ALA A 127 -1.18 16.14 11.20
N GLN A 128 -1.76 17.28 11.59
CA GLN A 128 -3.16 17.34 12.01
C GLN A 128 -4.10 17.23 10.81
N PRO A 129 -5.20 16.45 10.91
CA PRO A 129 -6.21 16.39 9.88
C PRO A 129 -6.98 17.74 9.81
N ASN A 130 -7.49 18.04 8.64
CA ASN A 130 -8.27 19.26 8.44
C ASN A 130 -9.69 19.10 9.00
N GLY A 131 -9.96 19.59 10.20
CA GLY A 131 -11.29 19.54 10.82
C GLY A 131 -12.35 20.39 10.10
N LYS A 132 -11.93 21.47 9.42
CA LYS A 132 -12.85 22.39 8.75
C LYS A 132 -13.64 21.76 7.60
N ILE A 133 -13.24 20.58 7.14
CA ILE A 133 -13.98 19.80 6.14
C ILE A 133 -15.41 19.45 6.55
N TRP A 134 -15.71 19.44 7.85
CA TRP A 134 -17.05 19.16 8.36
C TRP A 134 -18.01 20.35 8.27
N ARG A 135 -17.50 21.56 8.05
CA ARG A 135 -18.35 22.76 7.90
C ARG A 135 -19.02 22.78 6.53
N GLU A 136 -20.33 22.81 6.55
CA GLU A 136 -21.18 23.00 5.39
C GLU A 136 -22.12 24.18 5.67
N GLU A 137 -22.38 25.03 4.68
CA GLU A 137 -23.05 26.31 4.85
C GLU A 137 -24.43 26.23 5.51
N LEU A 138 -25.19 25.16 5.23
CA LEU A 138 -26.54 24.97 5.71
C LEU A 138 -26.70 23.81 6.71
N ALA A 139 -25.59 23.30 7.22
CA ALA A 139 -25.61 22.18 8.15
C ALA A 139 -24.99 22.55 9.51
N TYR A 140 -25.62 22.07 10.57
CA TYR A 140 -25.07 22.22 11.94
C TYR A 140 -24.12 21.05 12.23
N ASN A 141 -22.90 21.13 11.70
CA ASN A 141 -21.87 20.09 11.79
C ASN A 141 -20.75 20.41 12.79
N GLU A 142 -20.87 21.46 13.61
CA GLU A 142 -19.88 21.81 14.63
C GLU A 142 -19.55 20.64 15.59
N PRO A 143 -20.50 19.79 16.02
CA PRO A 143 -20.18 18.62 16.85
C PRO A 143 -19.20 17.67 16.19
N TYR A 144 -19.22 17.49 14.85
CA TYR A 144 -18.26 16.66 14.14
C TYR A 144 -16.91 17.37 14.00
N LEU A 145 -16.90 18.66 13.73
CA LEU A 145 -15.68 19.46 13.68
C LEU A 145 -14.89 19.38 14.99
N GLU A 146 -15.60 19.47 16.13
CA GLU A 146 -14.98 19.46 17.45
C GLU A 146 -14.57 18.06 17.92
N ASN A 147 -15.36 17.04 17.60
CA ASN A 147 -15.26 15.74 18.26
C ASN A 147 -14.82 14.59 17.36
N TYR A 148 -14.96 14.69 16.05
CA TYR A 148 -14.74 13.54 15.15
C TYR A 148 -13.34 12.91 15.28
N PHE A 149 -12.31 13.74 15.46
CA PHE A 149 -10.92 13.27 15.53
C PHE A 149 -10.44 12.97 16.94
N THR A 150 -11.15 13.45 17.96
CA THR A 150 -10.66 13.44 19.35
C THR A 150 -11.49 12.58 20.29
N HIS A 151 -12.80 12.50 20.06
CA HIS A 151 -13.70 11.82 20.98
C HIS A 151 -13.64 10.30 20.82
N PRO A 152 -13.57 9.51 21.92
CA PRO A 152 -13.43 8.04 21.87
C PRO A 152 -14.55 7.32 21.11
N SER A 153 -15.76 7.90 21.03
CA SER A 153 -16.87 7.33 20.26
C SER A 153 -16.56 7.20 18.76
N PHE A 154 -15.60 7.96 18.26
CA PHE A 154 -15.16 7.92 16.87
C PHE A 154 -13.83 7.15 16.67
N ASP A 155 -13.33 6.44 17.69
CA ASP A 155 -12.08 5.72 17.61
C ASP A 155 -12.02 4.71 16.46
N GLN A 156 -13.12 3.99 16.24
CA GLN A 156 -13.24 2.95 15.22
C GLN A 156 -13.76 3.48 13.87
N TYR A 157 -13.93 4.79 13.74
CA TYR A 157 -14.32 5.43 12.50
C TYR A 157 -13.10 5.73 11.62
N PRO A 158 -13.25 5.74 10.28
CA PRO A 158 -12.14 5.99 9.39
C PRO A 158 -11.64 7.43 9.55
N ILE A 159 -10.34 7.62 9.41
CA ILE A 159 -9.78 8.96 9.30
C ILE A 159 -10.22 9.60 7.99
N VAL A 160 -10.58 10.87 8.03
CA VAL A 160 -10.90 11.71 6.87
C VAL A 160 -10.24 13.08 7.02
N GLY A 161 -10.32 13.93 6.00
CA GLY A 161 -9.70 15.25 6.08
C GLY A 161 -8.18 15.23 6.02
N VAL A 162 -7.61 14.14 5.55
CA VAL A 162 -6.18 13.98 5.35
C VAL A 162 -5.85 14.11 3.87
N THR A 163 -4.75 14.78 3.58
CA THR A 163 -4.21 14.92 2.24
C THR A 163 -3.47 13.64 1.83
N TRP A 164 -3.25 13.46 0.54
CA TRP A 164 -2.44 12.35 0.04
C TRP A 164 -1.00 12.40 0.61
N GLU A 165 -0.42 13.61 0.71
CA GLU A 165 0.90 13.80 1.30
C GLU A 165 0.95 13.37 2.77
N GLN A 166 -0.07 13.71 3.55
CA GLN A 166 -0.19 13.28 4.95
C GLN A 166 -0.35 11.76 5.06
N ALA A 167 -1.10 11.14 4.16
CA ALA A 167 -1.24 9.68 4.12
C ALA A 167 0.10 8.98 3.82
N MET A 168 0.92 9.54 2.93
CA MET A 168 2.28 9.05 2.65
C MET A 168 3.22 9.24 3.84
N ASP A 169 3.14 10.40 4.52
CA ASP A 169 3.92 10.65 5.76
C ASP A 169 3.55 9.64 6.87
N TYR A 170 2.26 9.30 7.00
CA TYR A 170 1.80 8.25 7.91
C TYR A 170 2.37 6.87 7.55
N CYS A 171 2.35 6.50 6.27
CA CYS A 171 2.90 5.22 5.81
C CYS A 171 4.40 5.12 6.14
N ALA A 172 5.17 6.18 5.90
CA ALA A 172 6.59 6.24 6.23
C ALA A 172 6.83 6.12 7.75
N TRP A 173 6.07 6.86 8.55
CA TRP A 173 6.11 6.75 10.02
C TRP A 173 5.80 5.33 10.49
N ARG A 174 4.76 4.69 9.94
CA ARG A 174 4.38 3.32 10.28
C ARG A 174 5.48 2.33 9.93
N THR A 175 6.15 2.49 8.79
CA THR A 175 7.32 1.68 8.39
C THR A 175 8.40 1.72 9.48
N ASP A 176 8.74 2.91 9.92
CA ASP A 176 9.77 3.09 10.93
C ASP A 176 9.39 2.49 12.29
N ARG A 177 8.14 2.71 12.74
CA ARG A 177 7.69 2.18 14.03
C ARG A 177 7.58 0.66 14.04
N VAL A 178 7.10 0.05 12.95
CA VAL A 178 6.97 -1.41 12.85
C VAL A 178 8.36 -2.06 12.80
N ASN A 179 9.29 -1.51 12.02
CA ASN A 179 10.65 -2.02 11.92
C ASN A 179 11.46 -1.81 13.20
N GLU A 180 11.33 -0.66 13.86
CA GLU A 180 11.90 -0.43 15.19
C GLU A 180 11.41 -1.49 16.18
N LYS A 181 10.10 -1.72 16.25
CA LYS A 181 9.53 -2.73 17.11
C LYS A 181 10.04 -4.13 16.80
N ALA A 182 10.15 -4.48 15.52
CA ALA A 182 10.69 -5.76 15.08
C ALA A 182 12.14 -5.98 15.52
N LEU A 183 12.98 -4.93 15.46
CA LEU A 183 14.37 -4.97 15.94
C LEU A 183 14.46 -5.05 17.47
N ILE A 184 13.60 -4.33 18.19
CA ILE A 184 13.52 -4.40 19.65
C ILE A 184 13.10 -5.82 20.08
N ASP A 185 12.07 -6.39 19.47
CA ASP A 185 11.59 -7.74 19.76
C ASP A 185 12.62 -8.83 19.44
N ALA A 186 13.45 -8.57 18.42
CA ALA A 186 14.58 -9.44 18.08
C ALA A 186 15.80 -9.24 19.02
N GLY A 187 15.76 -8.27 19.93
CA GLY A 187 16.85 -7.95 20.85
C GLY A 187 18.07 -7.30 20.18
N ILE A 188 17.87 -6.62 19.05
CA ILE A 188 18.95 -5.98 18.27
C ILE A 188 19.19 -4.55 18.73
N ILE A 189 18.13 -3.80 18.95
CA ILE A 189 18.20 -2.40 19.44
C ILE A 189 17.43 -2.25 20.75
N GLU A 190 17.72 -1.19 21.49
CA GLU A 190 16.97 -0.84 22.69
C GLU A 190 15.72 -0.06 22.39
N ALA A 191 14.72 -0.20 23.26
CA ALA A 191 13.55 0.66 23.21
C ALA A 191 13.94 2.11 23.52
N PRO A 192 13.40 3.10 22.80
CA PRO A 192 13.69 4.50 23.05
C PRO A 192 13.25 4.92 24.45
N ASP A 193 14.16 5.58 25.20
CA ASP A 193 13.84 6.16 26.49
C ASP A 193 13.15 7.51 26.34
N PHE A 194 11.82 7.48 26.26
CA PHE A 194 11.01 8.70 26.20
C PHE A 194 11.14 9.61 27.42
N GLY A 195 11.58 9.11 28.57
CA GLY A 195 11.84 9.94 29.74
C GLY A 195 13.03 10.89 29.55
N SER A 196 14.04 10.46 28.81
CA SER A 196 15.21 11.27 28.51
C SER A 196 14.94 12.36 27.46
N LEU A 197 13.90 12.19 26.62
CA LEU A 197 13.48 13.18 25.62
C LEU A 197 13.10 14.53 26.24
N ALA A 198 12.44 14.51 27.38
CA ALA A 198 12.00 15.74 28.05
C ALA A 198 13.14 16.67 28.44
N LYS A 199 14.37 16.15 28.53
CA LYS A 199 15.60 16.88 28.88
C LYS A 199 16.37 17.41 27.68
N LYS A 200 15.99 17.01 26.44
CA LYS A 200 16.68 17.43 25.23
C LYS A 200 15.96 18.63 24.61
N GLU A 201 16.67 19.70 24.37
CA GLU A 201 16.14 20.94 23.81
C GLU A 201 16.55 21.15 22.35
N ASP A 202 17.51 20.38 21.87
CA ASP A 202 18.05 20.49 20.52
C ASP A 202 17.35 19.53 19.56
N PHE A 203 16.73 20.12 18.50
CA PHE A 203 15.99 19.40 17.48
C PHE A 203 16.87 18.41 16.69
N ASP A 204 18.05 18.83 16.28
CA ASP A 204 18.95 18.02 15.45
C ASP A 204 19.41 16.78 16.23
N SER A 205 19.67 16.93 17.53
CA SER A 205 20.00 15.82 18.41
C SER A 205 18.84 14.84 18.57
N ILE A 206 17.60 15.33 18.65
CA ILE A 206 16.40 14.47 18.72
C ILE A 206 16.21 13.71 17.40
N ALA A 207 16.19 14.41 16.28
CA ALA A 207 15.98 13.81 14.96
C ALA A 207 17.09 12.82 14.59
N THR A 208 18.33 13.12 14.97
CA THR A 208 19.50 12.31 14.60
C THR A 208 19.67 11.08 15.48
N ASN A 209 19.51 11.22 16.79
CA ASN A 209 19.91 10.20 17.76
C ASN A 209 18.75 9.45 18.39
N PHE A 210 17.53 10.00 18.33
CA PHE A 210 16.37 9.43 19.02
C PHE A 210 15.36 8.82 18.06
N VAL A 211 15.16 9.40 16.88
CA VAL A 211 14.17 8.90 15.91
C VAL A 211 14.79 7.77 15.11
N PHE A 212 14.23 6.56 15.28
CA PHE A 212 14.58 5.45 14.41
C PHE A 212 14.00 5.70 13.01
N ASN A 213 14.85 5.53 12.00
CA ASN A 213 14.44 5.53 10.58
C ASN A 213 15.03 4.31 9.89
N THR A 214 14.18 3.52 9.25
CA THR A 214 14.52 2.25 8.60
C THR A 214 15.58 2.43 7.52
N GLN A 215 15.39 3.40 6.63
CA GLN A 215 16.30 3.66 5.52
C GLN A 215 17.68 4.14 6.01
N LYS A 216 17.69 5.05 7.00
CA LYS A 216 18.92 5.48 7.65
C LYS A 216 19.67 4.29 8.27
N TYR A 217 18.95 3.42 9.00
CA TYR A 217 19.53 2.23 9.60
C TYR A 217 20.15 1.30 8.54
N LEU A 218 19.44 1.05 7.43
CA LEU A 218 19.92 0.18 6.35
C LEU A 218 21.12 0.76 5.59
N LEU A 219 21.18 2.07 5.42
CA LEU A 219 22.25 2.73 4.68
C LEU A 219 23.49 3.07 5.54
N GLN A 220 23.36 2.97 6.86
CA GLN A 220 24.46 3.28 7.77
C GLN A 220 25.63 2.30 7.60
N SER A 221 26.83 2.81 7.39
CA SER A 221 28.04 2.00 7.15
C SER A 221 28.60 1.36 8.42
N SER A 222 28.49 2.04 9.56
CA SER A 222 28.98 1.56 10.85
C SER A 222 27.81 1.17 11.76
N TYR A 223 27.92 0.00 12.38
CA TYR A 223 26.95 -0.49 13.34
C TYR A 223 27.64 -0.84 14.65
N LYS A 224 27.13 -0.32 15.75
CA LYS A 224 27.51 -0.77 17.11
C LYS A 224 26.27 -1.35 17.77
N PRO A 225 26.31 -2.63 18.21
CA PRO A 225 25.20 -3.22 18.92
C PRO A 225 25.01 -2.51 20.26
N ALA A 226 23.79 -2.44 20.75
CA ALA A 226 23.50 -1.98 22.10
C ALA A 226 24.10 -2.94 23.14
N GLU A 227 24.54 -2.40 24.27
CA GLU A 227 25.12 -3.17 25.35
C GLU A 227 24.13 -4.22 25.88
N GLY A 228 24.59 -5.45 26.09
CA GLY A 228 23.76 -6.55 26.60
C GLY A 228 22.79 -7.15 25.57
N ARG A 229 22.85 -6.73 24.30
CA ARG A 229 22.00 -7.24 23.22
C ARG A 229 22.68 -8.38 22.46
N ARG A 230 21.86 -9.15 21.71
CA ARG A 230 22.34 -10.22 20.84
C ARG A 230 22.52 -9.67 19.42
N PRO A 231 23.73 -9.23 19.05
CA PRO A 231 23.99 -8.74 17.72
C PRO A 231 23.83 -9.86 16.69
N LYS A 232 23.60 -9.48 15.44
CA LYS A 232 23.78 -10.40 14.33
C LYS A 232 25.27 -10.54 14.04
N GLU A 233 25.66 -11.77 13.72
CA GLU A 233 27.02 -12.09 13.27
C GLU A 233 26.98 -12.52 11.81
N ASP A 234 28.04 -12.23 11.10
CA ASP A 234 28.29 -12.79 9.76
C ASP A 234 28.86 -14.22 9.87
N ALA A 235 29.23 -14.82 8.73
CA ALA A 235 29.79 -16.16 8.70
C ALA A 235 31.14 -16.26 9.43
N SER A 236 31.91 -15.16 9.49
CA SER A 236 33.18 -15.08 10.21
C SER A 236 33.04 -14.81 11.71
N GLY A 237 31.81 -14.62 12.19
CA GLY A 237 31.52 -14.28 13.59
C GLY A 237 31.66 -12.79 13.91
N GLN A 238 31.84 -11.94 12.92
CA GLN A 238 31.87 -10.49 13.12
C GLN A 238 30.46 -9.92 13.25
N VAL A 239 30.32 -8.95 14.15
CA VAL A 239 29.05 -8.27 14.40
C VAL A 239 28.67 -7.41 13.18
N ARG A 240 27.47 -7.62 12.68
CA ARG A 240 26.90 -6.83 11.60
C ARG A 240 25.48 -6.31 11.93
N LYS A 241 25.06 -5.28 11.26
CA LYS A 241 23.66 -4.83 11.33
C LYS A 241 22.73 -5.84 10.67
N VAL A 242 21.45 -5.79 11.05
CA VAL A 242 20.37 -6.53 10.41
C VAL A 242 20.08 -5.88 9.06
N ASP A 243 19.97 -6.68 8.02
CA ASP A 243 19.51 -6.24 6.69
C ASP A 243 18.20 -6.94 6.28
N MET A 244 17.69 -6.61 5.09
CA MET A 244 16.45 -7.19 4.59
C MET A 244 16.53 -8.71 4.39
N SER A 245 17.73 -9.25 4.11
CA SER A 245 17.96 -10.70 3.93
C SER A 245 17.77 -11.48 5.22
N ASP A 246 17.86 -10.83 6.36
CA ASP A 246 17.59 -11.45 7.67
C ASP A 246 16.12 -11.80 7.90
N GLY A 247 15.21 -11.20 7.12
CA GLY A 247 13.77 -11.44 7.24
C GLY A 247 13.18 -10.98 8.59
N ILE A 248 13.82 -10.03 9.26
CA ILE A 248 13.33 -9.38 10.48
C ILE A 248 12.58 -8.12 10.13
N LEU A 249 13.13 -7.35 9.19
CA LEU A 249 12.56 -6.09 8.72
C LEU A 249 11.45 -6.33 7.70
N PHE A 250 10.46 -5.46 7.72
CA PHE A 250 9.38 -5.39 6.75
C PHE A 250 9.71 -4.37 5.66
N SER A 251 9.16 -4.58 4.48
CA SER A 251 9.16 -3.59 3.40
C SER A 251 8.41 -2.33 3.81
N ASP A 252 8.56 -1.27 3.02
CA ASP A 252 7.90 -0.01 3.30
C ASP A 252 6.38 -0.13 3.18
N PHE A 253 5.68 0.39 4.19
CA PHE A 253 4.25 0.68 4.07
C PHE A 253 4.06 1.85 3.11
N ARG A 254 3.07 1.75 2.26
CA ARG A 254 2.72 2.74 1.24
C ARG A 254 1.22 2.74 0.99
N LEU A 255 0.73 3.67 0.24
CA LEU A 255 -0.60 3.54 -0.34
C LEU A 255 -0.63 2.38 -1.35
N PRO A 256 -1.77 1.70 -1.54
CA PRO A 256 -1.91 0.73 -2.62
C PRO A 256 -1.82 1.43 -3.97
N THR A 257 -1.32 0.76 -5.00
CA THR A 257 -1.52 1.23 -6.37
C THR A 257 -2.98 1.08 -6.76
N GLU A 258 -3.43 1.82 -7.74
CA GLU A 258 -4.81 1.73 -8.23
C GLU A 258 -5.17 0.30 -8.65
N ALA A 259 -4.24 -0.38 -9.31
CA ALA A 259 -4.39 -1.77 -9.72
C ALA A 259 -4.49 -2.75 -8.54
N GLU A 260 -3.64 -2.59 -7.52
CA GLU A 260 -3.71 -3.39 -6.30
C GLU A 260 -5.02 -3.17 -5.56
N TRP A 261 -5.45 -1.92 -5.46
CA TRP A 261 -6.71 -1.58 -4.79
C TRP A 261 -7.91 -2.20 -5.51
N GLU A 262 -7.99 -2.09 -6.85
CA GLU A 262 -9.08 -2.65 -7.64
C GLU A 262 -9.09 -4.19 -7.60
N PHE A 263 -7.91 -4.82 -7.70
CA PHE A 263 -7.74 -6.27 -7.53
C PHE A 263 -8.22 -6.74 -6.16
N ALA A 264 -7.80 -6.06 -5.10
CA ALA A 264 -8.20 -6.36 -3.73
C ALA A 264 -9.70 -6.17 -3.51
N ALA A 265 -10.31 -5.14 -4.10
CA ALA A 265 -11.72 -4.86 -3.97
C ALA A 265 -12.59 -5.94 -4.62
N TYR A 266 -12.26 -6.38 -5.83
CA TYR A 266 -13.00 -7.46 -6.47
C TYR A 266 -12.83 -8.80 -5.77
N ALA A 267 -11.70 -9.05 -5.15
CA ALA A 267 -11.37 -10.27 -4.42
C ALA A 267 -11.80 -11.54 -5.17
N THR A 268 -11.50 -11.58 -6.47
CA THR A 268 -11.74 -12.73 -7.33
C THR A 268 -10.61 -13.72 -7.12
N ARG A 269 -10.87 -14.81 -6.37
CA ARG A 269 -9.94 -15.93 -6.33
C ARG A 269 -9.99 -16.64 -7.68
N SER A 270 -8.81 -16.86 -8.27
CA SER A 270 -8.69 -17.82 -9.35
C SER A 270 -9.12 -19.19 -8.81
N GLU A 271 -10.17 -19.78 -9.37
CA GLU A 271 -10.42 -21.21 -9.14
C GLU A 271 -9.24 -21.98 -9.75
N LYS A 272 -9.00 -23.22 -9.27
CA LYS A 272 -7.88 -24.07 -9.69
C LYS A 272 -7.69 -24.22 -11.21
N ASP A 273 -8.73 -23.87 -11.97
CA ASP A 273 -8.75 -23.96 -13.44
C ASP A 273 -8.40 -22.64 -14.16
N GLY A 274 -7.98 -21.61 -13.43
CA GLY A 274 -7.55 -20.31 -14.01
C GLY A 274 -8.67 -19.48 -14.65
N LEU A 275 -9.91 -19.90 -14.58
CA LEU A 275 -11.06 -19.19 -15.15
C LEU A 275 -11.72 -18.32 -14.07
N VAL A 276 -11.69 -17.01 -14.27
CA VAL A 276 -12.50 -16.06 -13.48
C VAL A 276 -13.96 -16.23 -13.93
N LYS A 277 -14.75 -17.00 -13.17
CA LYS A 277 -16.15 -17.30 -13.53
C LYS A 277 -17.10 -16.15 -13.37
N GLU A 278 -16.78 -15.12 -12.59
CA GLU A 278 -17.73 -14.07 -12.24
C GLU A 278 -17.15 -12.67 -12.44
N SER A 279 -17.78 -11.90 -13.34
CA SER A 279 -17.55 -10.47 -13.45
C SER A 279 -18.35 -9.75 -12.36
N LYS A 280 -17.71 -9.42 -11.23
CA LYS A 280 -18.35 -8.68 -10.14
C LYS A 280 -18.47 -7.20 -10.50
N MET A 281 -19.61 -6.60 -10.17
CA MET A 281 -19.81 -5.14 -10.26
C MET A 281 -19.32 -4.44 -8.99
N TYR A 282 -19.43 -5.11 -7.83
CA TYR A 282 -19.10 -4.62 -6.50
C TYR A 282 -18.14 -5.59 -5.79
N PRO A 283 -17.58 -5.23 -4.63
CA PRO A 283 -16.74 -6.13 -3.82
C PRO A 283 -17.43 -7.41 -3.34
N TRP A 284 -18.74 -7.43 -3.32
CA TRP A 284 -19.58 -8.61 -2.98
C TRP A 284 -20.10 -9.31 -4.23
N SER A 285 -20.69 -10.50 -4.06
CA SER A 285 -21.29 -11.26 -5.14
C SER A 285 -22.66 -10.68 -5.55
N GLY A 286 -22.93 -10.65 -6.86
CA GLY A 286 -24.14 -10.08 -7.43
C GLY A 286 -24.09 -8.57 -7.63
N ALA A 287 -25.09 -8.06 -8.36
CA ALA A 287 -25.22 -6.63 -8.70
C ALA A 287 -26.11 -5.85 -7.70
N GLN A 288 -26.61 -6.49 -6.65
CA GLN A 288 -27.52 -5.87 -5.70
C GLN A 288 -26.75 -5.21 -4.56
N VAL A 289 -27.15 -4.01 -4.16
CA VAL A 289 -26.60 -3.29 -3.01
C VAL A 289 -27.26 -3.67 -1.67
N ARG A 290 -28.32 -4.47 -1.72
CA ARG A 290 -29.03 -5.00 -0.56
C ARG A 290 -28.68 -6.45 -0.33
N VAL A 291 -28.58 -6.82 0.94
CA VAL A 291 -28.33 -8.20 1.34
C VAL A 291 -29.52 -9.08 0.93
N PRO A 292 -29.32 -10.15 0.13
CA PRO A 292 -30.39 -11.05 -0.28
C PRO A 292 -30.73 -12.12 0.77
N ALA A 293 -29.87 -12.33 1.77
CA ALA A 293 -30.04 -13.38 2.77
C ALA A 293 -31.23 -13.09 3.69
N LYS A 294 -32.08 -14.12 3.96
CA LYS A 294 -33.32 -14.01 4.74
C LYS A 294 -33.15 -13.29 6.10
N LYS A 295 -32.05 -13.56 6.82
CA LYS A 295 -31.80 -12.95 8.15
C LYS A 295 -31.48 -11.44 8.11
N ALA A 296 -30.98 -10.94 6.99
CA ALA A 296 -30.57 -9.54 6.80
C ALA A 296 -31.21 -8.91 5.55
N LEU A 297 -32.33 -9.49 5.11
CA LEU A 297 -33.00 -9.08 3.86
C LEU A 297 -33.28 -7.58 3.86
N GLY A 298 -32.83 -6.91 2.81
CA GLY A 298 -33.05 -5.50 2.61
C GLY A 298 -32.07 -4.55 3.32
N GLN A 299 -31.17 -5.06 4.18
CA GLN A 299 -30.07 -4.25 4.73
C GLN A 299 -29.09 -3.87 3.64
N MET A 300 -28.48 -2.68 3.75
CA MET A 300 -27.44 -2.25 2.81
C MET A 300 -26.14 -3.00 3.05
N GLN A 301 -25.38 -3.24 1.98
CA GLN A 301 -24.07 -3.91 2.02
C GLN A 301 -22.91 -2.93 2.19
N ALA A 302 -23.18 -1.62 2.09
CA ALA A 302 -22.20 -0.55 2.24
C ALA A 302 -22.87 0.72 2.75
N ASN A 303 -22.06 1.67 3.21
CA ASN A 303 -22.48 3.01 3.60
C ASN A 303 -22.40 3.95 2.37
N PHE A 304 -23.55 4.41 1.86
CA PHE A 304 -23.64 5.28 0.68
C PHE A 304 -25.01 5.98 0.60
N VAL A 305 -25.13 7.04 -0.18
CA VAL A 305 -26.40 7.74 -0.41
C VAL A 305 -27.28 6.97 -1.39
N ARG A 306 -28.44 6.52 -0.91
CA ARG A 306 -29.41 5.79 -1.75
C ARG A 306 -30.11 6.70 -2.76
N GLY A 307 -30.54 7.88 -2.34
CA GLY A 307 -31.30 8.83 -3.14
C GLY A 307 -31.02 10.28 -2.79
N ARG A 308 -31.82 11.18 -3.31
CA ARG A 308 -31.68 12.62 -3.05
C ARG A 308 -32.13 12.90 -1.60
N GLY A 309 -31.17 13.29 -0.74
CA GLY A 309 -31.41 13.61 0.66
C GLY A 309 -31.83 12.43 1.53
N ASP A 310 -31.69 11.20 1.05
CA ASP A 310 -32.26 10.02 1.69
C ASP A 310 -31.17 9.06 2.17
N MET A 311 -30.73 9.26 3.39
CA MET A 311 -29.99 8.25 4.15
C MET A 311 -30.93 7.42 5.05
N MET A 312 -32.23 7.77 5.07
CA MET A 312 -33.24 7.16 5.91
C MET A 312 -33.91 5.99 5.19
N GLY A 313 -34.20 4.93 5.91
CA GLY A 313 -35.09 3.85 5.46
C GLY A 313 -36.54 4.31 5.36
N THR A 314 -37.35 3.48 4.76
CA THR A 314 -38.81 3.56 4.95
C THR A 314 -39.11 3.45 6.44
N SER A 315 -39.95 4.28 6.98
CA SER A 315 -40.32 4.31 8.42
C SER A 315 -39.32 4.98 9.35
N GLY A 316 -38.48 5.89 8.86
CA GLY A 316 -37.58 6.70 9.69
C GLY A 316 -36.33 5.98 10.21
N SER A 317 -36.08 4.74 9.78
CA SER A 317 -34.85 4.04 10.11
C SER A 317 -33.75 4.32 9.09
N LEU A 318 -32.50 4.41 9.54
CA LEU A 318 -31.35 4.54 8.65
C LEU A 318 -31.18 3.28 7.80
N ASN A 319 -31.08 3.41 6.49
CA ASN A 319 -30.96 2.29 5.56
C ASN A 319 -29.64 1.53 5.74
N ASP A 320 -28.56 2.27 5.90
CA ASP A 320 -27.19 1.79 6.03
C ASP A 320 -26.66 1.86 7.47
N LYS A 321 -27.52 2.29 8.41
CA LYS A 321 -27.22 2.43 9.84
C LYS A 321 -26.14 3.50 10.12
N ALA A 322 -25.95 4.45 9.22
CA ALA A 322 -24.99 5.54 9.36
C ALA A 322 -25.59 6.87 8.88
N THR A 323 -25.22 7.97 9.52
CA THR A 323 -25.59 9.35 9.11
C THR A 323 -24.45 10.05 8.38
N ILE A 324 -23.23 9.66 8.70
CA ILE A 324 -21.97 10.10 8.11
C ILE A 324 -21.14 8.83 7.84
N THR A 325 -19.84 8.85 8.08
CA THR A 325 -18.99 7.65 8.11
C THR A 325 -19.51 6.63 9.14
N ALA A 326 -19.15 5.38 8.97
CA ALA A 326 -19.46 4.29 9.89
C ALA A 326 -18.17 3.68 10.44
N GLU A 327 -18.29 2.89 11.52
CA GLU A 327 -17.17 2.10 12.03
C GLU A 327 -16.59 1.21 10.92
N VAL A 328 -15.27 1.09 10.88
CA VAL A 328 -14.55 0.38 9.80
C VAL A 328 -14.89 -1.11 9.66
N ASN A 329 -15.46 -1.73 10.69
CA ASN A 329 -15.87 -3.13 10.72
C ASN A 329 -17.38 -3.34 10.59
N LYS A 330 -18.15 -2.30 10.26
CA LYS A 330 -19.62 -2.30 10.29
C LYS A 330 -20.26 -3.27 9.30
N TYR A 331 -19.68 -3.41 8.12
CA TYR A 331 -20.23 -4.20 7.01
C TYR A 331 -19.46 -5.51 6.82
N THR A 332 -19.99 -6.38 5.95
CA THR A 332 -19.37 -7.68 5.69
C THR A 332 -18.10 -7.51 4.83
N PRO A 333 -17.01 -8.17 5.19
CA PRO A 333 -15.78 -8.12 4.39
C PRO A 333 -15.95 -8.86 3.06
N ASN A 334 -15.11 -8.55 2.08
CA ASN A 334 -15.02 -9.28 0.84
C ASN A 334 -14.30 -10.64 1.01
N ASN A 335 -14.10 -11.39 -0.08
CA ASN A 335 -13.50 -12.72 -0.05
C ASN A 335 -12.02 -12.76 0.42
N PHE A 336 -11.31 -11.61 0.41
CA PHE A 336 -9.97 -11.49 0.98
C PHE A 336 -9.99 -11.08 2.46
N GLY A 337 -11.16 -10.82 3.03
CA GLY A 337 -11.30 -10.37 4.41
C GLY A 337 -11.14 -8.85 4.58
N LEU A 338 -11.21 -8.09 3.50
CA LEU A 338 -11.11 -6.62 3.51
C LEU A 338 -12.49 -5.99 3.70
N TYR A 339 -12.59 -5.03 4.59
CA TYR A 339 -13.81 -4.30 4.88
C TYR A 339 -13.89 -3.01 4.08
N ASN A 340 -15.11 -2.55 3.81
CA ASN A 340 -15.44 -1.26 3.21
C ASN A 340 -14.71 -0.94 1.88
N MET A 341 -14.41 -1.99 1.07
CA MET A 341 -13.86 -1.76 -0.28
C MET A 341 -14.90 -1.13 -1.23
N ALA A 342 -16.07 -0.76 -0.73
CA ALA A 342 -17.08 0.06 -1.39
C ALA A 342 -17.88 0.80 -0.33
N GLY A 343 -18.03 2.12 -0.49
CA GLY A 343 -18.73 2.99 0.46
C GLY A 343 -17.89 3.32 1.69
N ASN A 344 -18.50 3.95 2.67
CA ASN A 344 -17.92 4.52 3.86
C ASN A 344 -17.03 5.74 3.54
N VAL A 345 -15.78 5.55 3.21
CA VAL A 345 -14.93 6.63 2.69
C VAL A 345 -14.25 6.23 1.38
N ASN A 346 -14.02 7.19 0.52
CA ASN A 346 -13.11 7.03 -0.59
C ASN A 346 -11.70 6.84 -0.06
N GLU A 347 -10.86 6.16 -0.81
CA GLU A 347 -9.51 5.85 -0.39
C GLU A 347 -8.48 6.37 -1.39
N TRP A 348 -7.51 7.12 -0.87
CA TRP A 348 -6.35 7.51 -1.63
C TRP A 348 -5.58 6.29 -2.14
N VAL A 349 -5.15 6.35 -3.39
CA VAL A 349 -4.20 5.39 -3.96
C VAL A 349 -2.92 6.11 -4.40
N LEU A 350 -1.90 5.36 -4.73
CA LEU A 350 -0.57 5.89 -5.02
C LEU A 350 -0.50 6.63 -6.35
N ASP A 351 -1.36 6.24 -7.31
CA ASP A 351 -1.29 6.65 -8.70
C ASP A 351 -1.62 8.13 -8.92
N VAL A 352 -0.91 8.72 -9.87
CA VAL A 352 -1.29 10.01 -10.48
C VAL A 352 -2.48 9.76 -11.41
N TYR A 353 -3.48 10.64 -11.36
CA TYR A 353 -4.62 10.52 -12.25
C TYR A 353 -4.26 10.89 -13.69
N ARG A 354 -4.55 9.96 -14.59
CA ARG A 354 -4.58 10.16 -16.05
C ARG A 354 -5.75 9.37 -16.62
N PRO A 355 -6.51 9.90 -17.58
CA PRO A 355 -7.47 9.09 -18.35
C PRO A 355 -6.71 7.97 -19.04
N THR A 356 -7.21 6.75 -18.98
CA THR A 356 -6.54 5.61 -19.61
C THR A 356 -6.87 5.58 -21.11
N SER A 357 -5.85 5.40 -21.95
CA SER A 357 -5.98 5.20 -23.38
C SER A 357 -5.55 3.80 -23.81
N PHE A 358 -5.95 3.39 -25.03
CA PHE A 358 -5.52 2.09 -25.56
C PHE A 358 -4.03 2.03 -25.92
N GLU A 359 -3.37 3.17 -26.08
CA GLU A 359 -1.95 3.26 -26.41
C GLU A 359 -1.03 2.90 -25.23
N GLU A 360 -1.56 2.89 -24.01
CA GLU A 360 -0.81 2.66 -22.77
C GLU A 360 -0.99 1.23 -22.24
N LEU A 361 -1.27 0.28 -23.10
CA LEU A 361 -1.52 -1.11 -22.71
C LEU A 361 -0.23 -1.83 -22.38
N SER A 362 0.20 -1.73 -21.12
CA SER A 362 1.22 -2.61 -20.56
C SER A 362 0.61 -3.51 -19.49
N GLU A 363 0.71 -4.82 -19.68
CA GLU A 363 0.21 -5.80 -18.70
C GLU A 363 1.00 -5.75 -17.39
N TYR A 364 2.27 -5.38 -17.46
CA TYR A 364 3.19 -5.41 -16.31
C TYR A 364 3.44 -4.05 -15.68
N ASN A 365 3.16 -2.97 -16.39
CA ASN A 365 3.38 -1.61 -15.92
C ASN A 365 2.03 -0.90 -15.72
N SER A 366 1.36 -1.24 -14.63
CA SER A 366 0.04 -0.71 -14.29
C SER A 366 0.08 0.55 -13.44
N PHE A 367 1.19 0.82 -12.76
CA PHE A 367 1.36 1.96 -11.88
C PHE A 367 1.71 3.23 -12.66
N ARG A 368 1.00 4.34 -12.36
CA ARG A 368 1.18 5.62 -13.02
C ARG A 368 1.75 6.66 -12.06
N GLY A 369 2.69 7.46 -12.57
CA GLY A 369 3.35 8.50 -11.80
C GLY A 369 4.45 7.98 -10.89
N ASN A 370 5.13 6.91 -11.30
CA ASN A 370 6.30 6.40 -10.60
C ASN A 370 7.44 7.41 -10.66
N VAL A 371 7.97 7.76 -9.49
CA VAL A 371 9.11 8.65 -9.34
C VAL A 371 10.25 7.87 -8.72
N TYR A 372 11.36 7.77 -9.45
CA TYR A 372 12.55 7.10 -8.95
C TYR A 372 13.37 8.05 -8.09
N LEU A 373 13.59 7.65 -6.84
CA LEU A 373 14.26 8.44 -5.83
C LEU A 373 15.61 7.83 -5.49
N THR A 374 16.65 8.64 -5.52
CA THR A 374 18.00 8.24 -5.11
C THR A 374 18.39 8.96 -3.83
N PRO A 375 18.96 8.26 -2.83
CA PRO A 375 19.46 8.88 -1.62
C PRO A 375 20.56 9.91 -1.93
N VAL A 376 20.48 11.09 -1.32
CA VAL A 376 21.47 12.17 -1.48
C VAL A 376 22.68 11.85 -0.61
N VAL A 377 23.83 11.67 -1.25
CA VAL A 377 25.12 11.50 -0.57
C VAL A 377 25.62 12.88 -0.16
N GLU A 378 25.92 13.06 1.13
CA GLU A 378 26.48 14.28 1.69
C GLU A 378 28.02 14.27 1.57
N SER A 379 28.64 13.15 1.94
CA SER A 379 30.08 12.95 1.89
C SER A 379 30.41 11.46 1.69
N THR A 380 31.68 11.19 1.38
CA THR A 380 32.23 9.82 1.37
C THR A 380 33.40 9.82 2.33
N ASP A 381 33.46 8.83 3.23
CA ASP A 381 34.58 8.70 4.17
C ASP A 381 35.87 8.21 3.47
N GLU A 382 36.97 8.20 4.20
CA GLU A 382 38.29 7.78 3.68
C GLU A 382 38.33 6.31 3.23
N ILE A 383 37.38 5.52 3.70
CA ILE A 383 37.25 4.07 3.41
C ILE A 383 36.29 3.83 2.21
N GLY A 384 35.67 4.89 1.69
CA GLY A 384 34.72 4.82 0.56
C GLY A 384 33.27 4.61 0.98
N ASN A 385 32.93 4.64 2.26
CA ASN A 385 31.55 4.56 2.72
C ASN A 385 30.83 5.90 2.50
N LYS A 386 29.59 5.81 2.04
CA LYS A 386 28.75 6.98 1.77
C LYS A 386 28.03 7.43 3.04
N VAL A 387 28.12 8.71 3.35
CA VAL A 387 27.30 9.38 4.36
C VAL A 387 26.15 10.07 3.65
N TYR A 388 24.93 9.80 4.10
CA TYR A 388 23.73 10.29 3.45
C TYR A 388 23.15 11.50 4.18
N LYS A 389 22.68 12.46 3.41
CA LYS A 389 22.05 13.66 3.93
C LYS A 389 20.70 13.33 4.58
N ILE A 390 20.46 13.91 5.76
CA ILE A 390 19.27 13.65 6.58
C ILE A 390 18.37 14.89 6.57
N ASP A 391 17.06 14.67 6.48
CA ASP A 391 16.06 15.74 6.57
C ASP A 391 15.73 16.10 8.02
N SER A 392 14.87 17.10 8.21
CA SER A 392 14.42 17.58 9.51
C SER A 392 13.61 16.56 10.33
N LEU A 393 13.18 15.45 9.73
CA LEU A 393 12.49 14.35 10.39
C LEU A 393 13.40 13.16 10.73
N GLY A 394 14.71 13.30 10.49
CA GLY A 394 15.67 12.21 10.68
C GLY A 394 15.66 11.17 9.56
N ARG A 395 14.99 11.43 8.42
CA ARG A 395 14.90 10.55 7.27
C ARG A 395 15.98 10.88 6.25
N VAL A 396 16.42 9.88 5.51
CA VAL A 396 17.38 10.09 4.41
C VAL A 396 16.73 10.96 3.33
N GLN A 397 17.39 12.06 2.97
CA GLN A 397 16.95 12.90 1.86
C GLN A 397 17.12 12.17 0.54
N THR A 398 16.11 12.25 -0.30
CA THR A 398 16.14 11.70 -1.65
C THR A 398 16.02 12.80 -2.69
N LYS A 399 16.55 12.55 -3.86
CA LYS A 399 16.36 13.38 -5.05
C LYS A 399 15.75 12.56 -6.16
N VAL A 400 14.97 13.21 -6.99
CA VAL A 400 14.45 12.60 -8.22
C VAL A 400 15.62 12.36 -9.17
N GLU A 401 15.71 11.16 -9.74
CA GLU A 401 16.67 10.85 -10.80
C GLU A 401 16.40 11.76 -12.00
N LYS A 402 17.47 12.34 -12.54
CA LYS A 402 17.36 13.23 -13.70
C LYS A 402 17.14 12.44 -14.99
N ASN A 403 16.40 12.95 -15.77
CA ASN A 403 15.72 13.03 -17.05
C ASN A 403 16.21 12.24 -18.27
N ASP A 404 17.31 11.55 -18.26
CA ASP A 404 17.65 10.61 -19.33
C ASP A 404 16.97 9.25 -19.13
N ASP A 405 16.17 9.18 -18.07
CA ASP A 405 15.45 8.00 -17.67
C ASP A 405 14.06 7.98 -18.30
N VAL A 406 13.95 7.23 -19.38
CA VAL A 406 12.68 6.98 -20.08
C VAL A 406 11.67 6.13 -19.28
N ARG A 407 11.98 5.77 -18.01
CA ARG A 407 11.08 4.98 -17.16
C ARG A 407 9.76 5.68 -16.89
N ASN A 408 9.72 7.01 -16.94
CA ASN A 408 8.49 7.81 -16.82
C ASN A 408 7.85 8.15 -18.18
N PHE A 409 8.40 7.62 -19.28
CA PHE A 409 7.85 7.87 -20.60
C PHE A 409 6.44 7.29 -20.71
N LYS A 410 5.49 8.16 -21.02
CA LYS A 410 4.04 7.87 -21.04
C LYS A 410 3.39 7.49 -19.69
N ASP A 411 4.15 7.42 -18.60
CA ASP A 411 3.64 7.15 -17.26
C ASP A 411 3.46 8.45 -16.49
N GLY A 412 2.23 8.95 -16.43
CA GLY A 412 1.89 10.11 -15.62
C GLY A 412 2.43 11.45 -16.13
N ASP A 413 2.85 11.52 -17.38
CA ASP A 413 3.27 12.78 -18.00
C ASP A 413 2.05 13.61 -18.39
N ALA A 414 1.80 14.69 -17.65
CA ALA A 414 0.74 15.65 -17.96
C ALA A 414 0.86 16.22 -19.38
N THR A 415 2.07 16.40 -19.87
CA THR A 415 2.35 16.94 -21.19
C THR A 415 1.88 16.01 -22.30
N SER A 416 2.04 14.68 -22.15
CA SER A 416 1.59 13.70 -23.13
C SER A 416 0.09 13.73 -23.30
N GLN A 417 -0.67 13.87 -22.23
CA GLN A 417 -2.14 13.93 -22.30
C GLN A 417 -2.66 15.25 -22.80
N TYR A 418 -2.02 16.33 -22.40
CA TYR A 418 -2.33 17.65 -22.90
C TYR A 418 -2.15 17.70 -24.41
N ASN A 419 -1.08 17.14 -24.94
CA ASN A 419 -0.83 17.05 -26.38
C ASN A 419 -1.91 16.28 -27.14
N PHE A 420 -2.44 15.18 -26.56
CA PHE A 420 -3.47 14.38 -27.22
C PHE A 420 -4.84 15.06 -27.19
N SER A 421 -5.25 15.60 -26.06
CA SER A 421 -6.57 16.24 -25.93
C SER A 421 -6.63 17.61 -26.61
N LEU A 422 -5.55 18.38 -26.60
CA LEU A 422 -5.50 19.72 -27.17
C LEU A 422 -5.14 19.76 -28.65
N ALA A 423 -4.36 18.83 -29.17
CA ALA A 423 -4.08 18.73 -30.57
C ALA A 423 -5.36 18.57 -31.43
N LEU A 424 -6.41 18.02 -30.82
CA LEU A 424 -7.72 17.88 -31.45
C LEU A 424 -8.61 19.12 -31.32
N VAL A 425 -8.38 20.00 -30.32
CA VAL A 425 -9.30 21.08 -29.93
C VAL A 425 -8.68 22.47 -30.01
N ASP A 426 -7.37 22.62 -29.72
CA ASP A 426 -6.68 23.91 -29.77
C ASP A 426 -5.22 23.81 -30.23
N PRO A 427 -4.95 24.10 -31.53
CA PRO A 427 -3.59 24.13 -32.10
C PRO A 427 -2.66 25.17 -31.44
N LYS A 428 -3.19 26.27 -30.88
CA LYS A 428 -2.40 27.32 -30.25
C LYS A 428 -1.91 26.90 -28.86
N GLY A 429 -2.71 26.14 -28.11
CA GLY A 429 -2.31 25.56 -26.83
C GLY A 429 -1.13 24.60 -26.97
N LEU A 430 -1.10 23.83 -28.07
CA LEU A 430 0.02 22.95 -28.41
C LEU A 430 1.32 23.73 -28.68
N GLU A 431 1.23 24.88 -29.33
CA GLU A 431 2.37 25.75 -29.62
C GLU A 431 2.93 26.41 -28.36
N ASN A 432 2.07 26.81 -27.44
CA ASN A 432 2.45 27.35 -26.12
C ASN A 432 3.17 26.31 -25.25
N LEU A 433 2.75 25.05 -25.29
CA LEU A 433 3.44 23.95 -24.61
C LEU A 433 4.83 23.67 -25.17
N LYS A 434 4.95 23.65 -26.52
CA LYS A 434 6.25 23.49 -27.18
C LYS A 434 7.24 24.59 -26.82
N ASN A 435 6.73 25.78 -26.51
CA ASN A 435 7.51 26.95 -26.13
C ASN A 435 7.72 27.11 -24.63
N ASN A 436 7.39 26.09 -23.80
CA ASN A 436 7.46 26.13 -22.33
C ASN A 436 6.74 27.35 -21.70
N GLN A 437 5.73 27.88 -22.35
CA GLN A 437 4.93 28.97 -21.79
C GLN A 437 3.96 28.39 -20.75
N LYS A 438 3.79 29.08 -19.63
CA LYS A 438 2.81 28.73 -18.61
C LYS A 438 1.41 28.76 -19.20
N ILE A 439 0.70 27.65 -19.09
CA ILE A 439 -0.70 27.55 -19.46
C ILE A 439 -1.51 28.40 -18.48
N ASP A 440 -2.42 29.21 -18.99
CA ASP A 440 -3.34 29.98 -18.15
C ASP A 440 -4.29 29.03 -17.42
N PRO A 441 -4.29 28.97 -16.08
CA PRO A 441 -5.17 28.09 -15.33
C PRO A 441 -6.65 28.47 -15.44
N THR A 442 -6.97 29.61 -16.06
CA THR A 442 -8.35 30.06 -16.32
C THR A 442 -8.89 29.56 -17.65
N ASP A 443 -8.05 28.96 -18.49
CA ASP A 443 -8.50 28.37 -19.76
C ASP A 443 -9.41 27.17 -19.46
N VAL A 444 -10.68 27.29 -19.83
CA VAL A 444 -11.73 26.30 -19.57
C VAL A 444 -11.47 24.95 -20.23
N LEU A 445 -10.66 24.93 -21.28
CA LEU A 445 -10.28 23.71 -22.02
C LEU A 445 -9.07 22.99 -21.40
N CYS A 446 -8.34 23.63 -20.50
CA CYS A 446 -7.27 22.98 -19.75
C CYS A 446 -7.86 22.12 -18.65
N ALA A 447 -7.82 20.81 -18.80
CA ALA A 447 -8.10 19.93 -17.69
C ALA A 447 -7.16 20.30 -16.53
N LYS A 448 -7.73 20.57 -15.34
CA LYS A 448 -6.97 20.88 -14.11
C LYS A 448 -6.21 19.66 -13.58
N ILE A 449 -5.69 18.82 -14.46
CA ILE A 449 -4.99 17.58 -14.16
C ILE A 449 -3.49 17.88 -14.25
N THR A 450 -2.78 17.64 -13.16
CA THR A 450 -1.33 17.85 -13.05
C THR A 450 -0.67 16.60 -12.49
N ASP A 451 0.67 16.57 -12.40
CA ASP A 451 1.40 15.51 -11.73
C ASP A 451 1.13 15.42 -10.21
N LYS A 452 0.43 16.42 -9.66
CA LYS A 452 -0.03 16.44 -8.27
C LYS A 452 -1.44 15.93 -8.08
N THR A 453 -2.15 15.64 -9.16
CA THR A 453 -3.52 15.14 -9.12
C THR A 453 -3.50 13.63 -8.90
N ARG A 454 -4.05 13.18 -7.76
CA ARG A 454 -4.01 11.79 -7.30
C ARG A 454 -5.36 11.12 -7.43
N VAL A 455 -5.34 9.81 -7.66
CA VAL A 455 -6.55 8.98 -7.76
C VAL A 455 -7.07 8.65 -6.36
N TYR A 456 -8.40 8.60 -6.23
CA TYR A 456 -9.09 7.97 -5.11
C TYR A 456 -10.24 7.10 -5.59
N LYS A 457 -10.59 6.06 -4.83
CA LYS A 457 -11.51 5.00 -5.25
C LYS A 457 -12.48 4.58 -4.12
N GLY A 458 -13.47 3.78 -4.46
CA GLY A 458 -14.33 3.05 -3.53
C GLY A 458 -15.70 3.65 -3.28
N GLY A 459 -15.90 4.90 -3.55
CA GLY A 459 -17.11 5.62 -3.16
C GLY A 459 -17.19 5.86 -1.65
N SER A 460 -18.07 6.73 -1.21
CA SER A 460 -18.18 7.17 0.18
C SER A 460 -19.63 7.25 0.66
N TRP A 461 -19.79 7.57 1.94
CA TRP A 461 -21.07 7.84 2.57
C TRP A 461 -21.90 8.97 1.89
N LYS A 462 -21.24 9.85 1.12
CA LYS A 462 -21.86 10.93 0.33
C LYS A 462 -22.21 10.53 -1.09
N ASP A 463 -21.68 9.41 -1.57
CA ASP A 463 -21.74 9.03 -2.97
C ASP A 463 -22.91 8.10 -3.26
N ARG A 464 -23.35 8.15 -4.50
CA ARG A 464 -24.37 7.23 -5.01
C ARG A 464 -23.76 5.90 -5.46
N VAL A 465 -24.62 4.93 -5.64
CA VAL A 465 -24.30 3.54 -6.00
C VAL A 465 -23.32 3.37 -7.17
N TYR A 466 -23.33 4.27 -8.13
CA TYR A 466 -22.38 4.26 -9.26
C TYR A 466 -20.92 4.23 -8.78
N TRP A 467 -20.59 5.08 -7.78
CA TRP A 467 -19.23 5.23 -7.28
C TRP A 467 -18.75 4.06 -6.41
N LEU A 468 -19.65 3.15 -6.03
CA LEU A 468 -19.30 1.93 -5.28
C LEU A 468 -18.61 0.87 -6.14
N SER A 469 -18.66 1.00 -7.46
CA SER A 469 -17.95 0.08 -8.35
C SER A 469 -16.44 0.28 -8.21
N PRO A 470 -15.65 -0.78 -7.96
CA PRO A 470 -14.20 -0.67 -7.85
C PRO A 470 -13.51 -0.12 -9.10
N SER A 471 -14.15 -0.20 -10.26
CA SER A 471 -13.61 0.34 -11.51
C SER A 471 -13.78 1.85 -11.68
N THR A 472 -14.63 2.50 -10.87
CA THR A 472 -14.79 3.96 -10.95
C THR A 472 -13.57 4.67 -10.39
N ARG A 473 -13.23 5.80 -11.00
CA ARG A 473 -12.06 6.61 -10.66
C ARG A 473 -12.47 8.05 -10.44
N ARG A 474 -11.89 8.65 -9.45
CA ARG A 474 -11.97 10.10 -9.23
C ARG A 474 -10.61 10.63 -8.83
N PHE A 475 -10.47 11.92 -8.82
CA PHE A 475 -9.19 12.54 -8.54
C PHE A 475 -9.35 13.82 -7.72
N LEU A 476 -8.29 14.13 -6.98
CA LEU A 476 -8.13 15.38 -6.24
C LEU A 476 -6.63 15.69 -6.13
N ASP A 477 -6.28 16.95 -5.99
CA ASP A 477 -4.88 17.34 -5.82
C ASP A 477 -4.32 16.82 -4.48
N GLN A 478 -3.06 16.42 -4.51
CA GLN A 478 -2.40 15.75 -3.37
C GLN A 478 -2.33 16.58 -2.09
N ASP A 479 -2.49 17.91 -2.17
CA ASP A 479 -2.49 18.86 -1.05
C ASP A 479 -3.91 19.19 -0.54
N LYS A 480 -4.95 18.60 -1.15
CA LYS A 480 -6.35 18.78 -0.78
C LYS A 480 -6.85 17.63 0.08
N SER A 481 -7.90 17.92 0.84
CA SER A 481 -8.57 16.93 1.69
C SER A 481 -10.08 17.13 1.67
N ALA A 482 -10.84 16.05 1.96
CA ALA A 482 -12.29 16.08 2.00
C ALA A 482 -12.81 15.24 3.18
N ASN A 483 -14.08 15.43 3.58
CA ASN A 483 -14.71 14.69 4.68
C ASN A 483 -15.20 13.29 4.28
N ASP A 484 -14.92 12.89 3.06
CA ASP A 484 -15.31 11.62 2.49
C ASP A 484 -14.12 10.87 1.88
N ILE A 485 -12.88 11.33 2.11
CA ILE A 485 -11.65 10.68 1.64
C ILE A 485 -10.76 10.35 2.83
N GLY A 486 -10.48 9.06 2.96
CA GLY A 486 -9.51 8.45 3.87
C GLY A 486 -8.47 7.64 3.10
N PHE A 487 -7.92 6.60 3.71
CA PHE A 487 -6.97 5.69 3.05
C PHE A 487 -6.76 4.40 3.84
N ARG A 488 -6.14 3.43 3.21
CA ARG A 488 -5.52 2.25 3.84
C ARG A 488 -4.12 2.06 3.32
N CYS A 489 -3.26 1.39 4.10
CA CYS A 489 -1.90 1.08 3.65
C CYS A 489 -1.84 -0.26 2.94
N ALA A 490 -0.85 -0.37 2.06
CA ALA A 490 -0.40 -1.61 1.45
C ALA A 490 1.10 -1.78 1.67
N MET A 491 1.61 -2.98 1.41
CA MET A 491 3.03 -3.30 1.47
C MET A 491 3.34 -4.37 0.42
N SER A 492 4.45 -4.23 -0.28
CA SER A 492 4.89 -5.25 -1.24
C SER A 492 5.34 -6.51 -0.49
N MET A 493 4.88 -7.67 -0.96
CA MET A 493 5.27 -8.95 -0.38
C MET A 493 6.61 -9.38 -0.94
N ILE A 494 7.54 -9.73 -0.07
CA ILE A 494 8.82 -10.35 -0.43
C ILE A 494 8.69 -11.84 -0.16
N GLY A 495 8.75 -12.66 -1.21
CA GLY A 495 8.52 -14.10 -1.12
C GLY A 495 7.03 -14.47 -1.19
N SER A 496 6.69 -15.67 -0.74
CA SER A 496 5.31 -16.19 -0.69
C SER A 496 4.85 -16.35 0.75
N VAL A 497 3.56 -16.20 0.97
CA VAL A 497 2.93 -16.53 2.27
C VAL A 497 2.85 -18.05 2.38
N ASP A 498 3.34 -18.59 3.49
CA ASP A 498 3.23 -20.02 3.78
C ASP A 498 1.75 -20.40 3.94
N ASP A 499 1.30 -21.48 3.32
CA ASP A 499 -0.09 -21.97 3.31
C ASP A 499 -0.72 -22.16 4.70
N GLN A 500 0.06 -22.10 5.76
CA GLN A 500 -0.40 -22.29 7.13
C GLN A 500 -1.14 -21.06 7.72
N THR A 501 -1.07 -19.88 7.10
CA THR A 501 -1.79 -18.69 7.55
C THR A 501 -3.19 -18.54 6.95
N THR A 502 -3.51 -19.32 5.93
CA THR A 502 -4.82 -19.29 5.24
C THR A 502 -5.87 -20.26 5.85
N LYS A 503 -5.50 -21.01 6.87
CA LYS A 503 -6.43 -21.89 7.61
C LYS A 503 -6.86 -21.21 8.91
N LYS A 504 -7.76 -20.24 8.82
CA LYS A 504 -8.66 -19.86 9.92
C LYS A 504 -10.05 -19.57 9.37
#